data_ce47c3c22bf6aef59445bd4cf7e05150
#
_entry.id   ce47c3c22bf6aef59445bd4cf7e05150
#
_cell.length_a   1.000
_cell.length_b   1.000
_cell.length_c   1.000
_cell.angle_alpha   90.00
_cell.angle_beta   90.00
_cell.angle_gamma   90.00
#
_symmetry.space_group_name_H-M   'P 1'
#
loop_
_entity.id
_entity.type
_entity.pdbx_description
1 polymer ?
#
loop_
_entity_poly.entity_id
_entity_poly.type
_entity_poly.pdbx_seq_one_letter_code
_entity_poly.pdbx_strand_id
1 'polypeptide(L)'
;MSQIALITGGGNGIGRAVAHRMAAAGMTVVVADYDHAAAQQVRQEIIDSGGKADASSVDVAVAREAKAVVTDIAQRFGRVDILANIAGGSFYTKRIEDFTWAEWKQVIDTNLKGTFLMCREVAPLMQKQKSGRILNTASNYGVTGSALRAPYSAAKAGIIAFTKTLALELAPDGIRVNTVAPGPTDTPRVMEKETPEARQQRWSSSIPLGRTGKPEDLAELYYFLTTPESAAITGQLFHCNGGLL
;
A
#
# COMPACT_ATOMS: atom_id res chain seq x y z
N MET A 1 -24.95 -0.71 3.88
CA MET A 1 -23.87 -1.49 4.50
C MET A 1 -22.60 -0.66 4.46
N SER A 2 -21.74 -0.76 5.48
CA SER A 2 -20.42 -0.12 5.50
C SER A 2 -19.52 -0.69 4.41
N GLN A 3 -18.68 0.13 3.78
CA GLN A 3 -17.67 -0.33 2.82
C GLN A 3 -16.60 -1.18 3.54
N ILE A 4 -16.10 -2.21 2.86
CA ILE A 4 -15.05 -3.09 3.38
C ILE A 4 -13.72 -2.71 2.71
N ALA A 5 -12.75 -2.29 3.53
CA ALA A 5 -11.42 -1.94 3.11
C ALA A 5 -10.38 -2.96 3.58
N LEU A 6 -9.74 -3.65 2.65
CA LEU A 6 -8.62 -4.56 2.91
C LEU A 6 -7.30 -3.80 2.72
N ILE A 7 -6.48 -3.74 3.77
CA ILE A 7 -5.23 -3.00 3.79
C ILE A 7 -4.08 -3.95 4.11
N THR A 8 -3.23 -4.22 3.14
CA THR A 8 -2.01 -5.03 3.34
C THR A 8 -0.87 -4.17 3.88
N GLY A 9 -0.03 -4.73 4.76
CA GLY A 9 0.97 -3.96 5.48
C GLY A 9 0.33 -2.96 6.47
N GLY A 10 -0.86 -3.30 6.97
CA GLY A 10 -1.69 -2.42 7.79
C GLY A 10 -1.24 -2.29 9.24
N GLY A 11 -0.33 -3.15 9.69
CA GLY A 11 0.15 -3.16 11.09
C GLY A 11 1.09 -2.02 11.45
N ASN A 12 1.64 -1.27 10.46
CA ASN A 12 2.63 -0.25 10.76
C ASN A 12 2.65 0.89 9.72
N GLY A 13 3.29 2.01 10.06
CA GLY A 13 3.64 3.11 9.17
C GLY A 13 2.47 3.63 8.33
N ILE A 14 2.65 3.68 7.01
CA ILE A 14 1.64 4.18 6.07
C ILE A 14 0.36 3.33 6.14
N GLY A 15 0.49 2.00 6.21
CA GLY A 15 -0.67 1.10 6.26
C GLY A 15 -1.52 1.31 7.52
N ARG A 16 -0.88 1.48 8.69
CA ARG A 16 -1.57 1.82 9.93
C ARG A 16 -2.32 3.15 9.81
N ALA A 17 -1.68 4.20 9.30
CA ALA A 17 -2.34 5.50 9.12
C ALA A 17 -3.53 5.43 8.15
N VAL A 18 -3.39 4.68 7.03
CA VAL A 18 -4.48 4.44 6.08
C VAL A 18 -5.62 3.68 6.74
N ALA A 19 -5.33 2.66 7.57
CA ALA A 19 -6.34 1.89 8.30
C ALA A 19 -7.15 2.78 9.25
N HIS A 20 -6.49 3.59 10.06
CA HIS A 20 -7.16 4.57 10.93
C HIS A 20 -8.00 5.57 10.15
N ARG A 21 -7.46 6.12 9.07
CA ARG A 21 -8.16 7.12 8.26
C ARG A 21 -9.43 6.57 7.61
N MET A 22 -9.37 5.35 7.08
CA MET A 22 -10.54 4.70 6.48
C MET A 22 -11.58 4.31 7.53
N ALA A 23 -11.15 3.84 8.71
CA ALA A 23 -12.04 3.52 9.81
C ALA A 23 -12.76 4.78 10.34
N ALA A 24 -12.04 5.89 10.49
CA ALA A 24 -12.61 7.19 10.87
C ALA A 24 -13.65 7.72 9.86
N ALA A 25 -13.57 7.29 8.60
CA ALA A 25 -14.57 7.57 7.57
C ALA A 25 -15.77 6.60 7.59
N GLY A 26 -15.88 5.73 8.60
CA GLY A 26 -17.01 4.81 8.78
C GLY A 26 -16.89 3.48 8.02
N MET A 27 -15.75 3.18 7.41
CA MET A 27 -15.50 1.89 6.75
C MET A 27 -15.23 0.79 7.78
N THR A 28 -15.52 -0.45 7.43
CA THR A 28 -15.00 -1.62 8.15
C THR A 28 -13.65 -1.97 7.55
N VAL A 29 -12.60 -1.95 8.35
CA VAL A 29 -11.22 -2.15 7.89
C VAL A 29 -10.74 -3.54 8.25
N VAL A 30 -10.21 -4.29 7.30
CA VAL A 30 -9.45 -5.51 7.55
C VAL A 30 -7.96 -5.16 7.47
N VAL A 31 -7.32 -5.14 8.62
CA VAL A 31 -5.89 -4.89 8.78
C VAL A 31 -5.15 -6.19 8.50
N ALA A 32 -4.48 -6.30 7.37
CA ALA A 32 -3.74 -7.49 6.96
C ALA A 32 -2.23 -7.23 7.01
N ASP A 33 -1.51 -8.04 7.77
CA ASP A 33 -0.06 -7.92 7.91
C ASP A 33 0.57 -9.31 8.11
N TYR A 34 1.85 -9.48 7.75
CA TYR A 34 2.60 -10.69 8.10
C TYR A 34 2.86 -10.77 9.61
N ASP A 35 3.00 -9.61 10.26
CA ASP A 35 3.04 -9.49 11.72
C ASP A 35 1.59 -9.40 12.26
N HIS A 36 1.07 -10.56 12.64
CA HIS A 36 -0.28 -10.63 13.18
C HIS A 36 -0.48 -9.82 14.47
N ALA A 37 0.55 -9.73 15.31
CA ALA A 37 0.46 -8.96 16.55
C ALA A 37 0.31 -7.46 16.26
N ALA A 38 1.09 -6.93 15.32
CA ALA A 38 0.95 -5.55 14.86
C ALA A 38 -0.42 -5.28 14.23
N ALA A 39 -0.94 -6.22 13.42
CA ALA A 39 -2.29 -6.10 12.85
C ALA A 39 -3.38 -6.08 13.95
N GLN A 40 -3.28 -6.93 14.95
CA GLN A 40 -4.21 -6.97 16.09
C GLN A 40 -4.14 -5.69 16.93
N GLN A 41 -2.96 -5.15 17.13
CA GLN A 41 -2.81 -3.88 17.83
C GLN A 41 -3.55 -2.75 17.09
N VAL A 42 -3.35 -2.58 15.79
CA VAL A 42 -4.04 -1.56 14.99
C VAL A 42 -5.55 -1.79 14.98
N ARG A 43 -5.98 -3.04 14.87
CA ARG A 43 -7.41 -3.38 15.02
C ARG A 43 -7.95 -2.86 16.35
N GLN A 44 -7.27 -3.13 17.47
CA GLN A 44 -7.73 -2.70 18.79
C GLN A 44 -7.78 -1.18 18.90
N GLU A 45 -6.74 -0.48 18.43
CA GLU A 45 -6.71 0.99 18.39
C GLU A 45 -7.91 1.59 17.64
N ILE A 46 -8.29 0.98 16.49
CA ILE A 46 -9.46 1.40 15.71
C ILE A 46 -10.74 1.17 16.48
N ILE A 47 -10.89 0.02 17.15
CA ILE A 47 -12.08 -0.31 17.96
C ILE A 47 -12.20 0.64 19.15
N ASP A 48 -11.11 0.91 19.86
CA ASP A 48 -11.08 1.83 21.01
C ASP A 48 -11.44 3.26 20.60
N SER A 49 -11.17 3.63 19.34
CA SER A 49 -11.59 4.90 18.75
C SER A 49 -13.03 4.90 18.22
N GLY A 50 -13.81 3.84 18.45
CA GLY A 50 -15.20 3.70 18.00
C GLY A 50 -15.37 3.25 16.55
N GLY A 51 -14.29 2.89 15.85
CA GLY A 51 -14.31 2.38 14.49
C GLY A 51 -14.62 0.88 14.41
N LYS A 52 -14.65 0.35 13.19
CA LYS A 52 -14.86 -1.08 12.91
C LYS A 52 -13.64 -1.66 12.23
N ALA A 53 -13.01 -2.63 12.83
CA ALA A 53 -11.85 -3.29 12.26
C ALA A 53 -11.79 -4.78 12.60
N ASP A 54 -11.09 -5.49 11.74
CA ASP A 54 -10.66 -6.86 11.94
C ASP A 54 -9.19 -7.00 11.57
N ALA A 55 -8.54 -8.08 11.97
CA ALA A 55 -7.13 -8.33 11.68
C ALA A 55 -6.93 -9.70 11.05
N SER A 56 -6.05 -9.78 10.06
CA SER A 56 -5.68 -11.02 9.38
C SER A 56 -4.17 -11.12 9.26
N SER A 57 -3.63 -12.34 9.42
CA SER A 57 -2.24 -12.64 9.10
C SER A 57 -2.11 -13.00 7.62
N VAL A 58 -1.19 -12.36 6.90
CA VAL A 58 -0.90 -12.70 5.51
C VAL A 58 0.52 -12.31 5.10
N ASP A 59 1.29 -13.26 4.61
CA ASP A 59 2.42 -12.96 3.75
C ASP A 59 1.92 -12.81 2.31
N VAL A 60 1.88 -11.58 1.82
CA VAL A 60 1.40 -11.26 0.46
C VAL A 60 2.21 -11.94 -0.63
N ALA A 61 3.47 -12.32 -0.36
CA ALA A 61 4.32 -13.07 -1.29
C ALA A 61 3.91 -14.54 -1.45
N VAL A 62 3.01 -15.05 -0.60
CA VAL A 62 2.56 -16.46 -0.58
C VAL A 62 1.15 -16.55 -1.18
N ALA A 63 1.05 -17.14 -2.37
CA ALA A 63 -0.21 -17.20 -3.13
C ALA A 63 -1.37 -17.86 -2.37
N ARG A 64 -1.07 -18.91 -1.58
CA ARG A 64 -2.07 -19.60 -0.74
C ARG A 64 -2.65 -18.66 0.33
N GLU A 65 -1.82 -17.81 0.94
CA GLU A 65 -2.24 -16.91 1.99
C GLU A 65 -3.03 -15.73 1.43
N ALA A 66 -2.58 -15.15 0.31
CA ALA A 66 -3.35 -14.12 -0.41
C ALA A 66 -4.75 -14.62 -0.77
N LYS A 67 -4.88 -15.85 -1.28
CA LYS A 67 -6.17 -16.48 -1.55
C LYS A 67 -7.00 -16.69 -0.29
N ALA A 68 -6.38 -17.21 0.78
CA ALA A 68 -7.08 -17.52 2.02
C ALA A 68 -7.69 -16.28 2.67
N VAL A 69 -6.93 -15.18 2.79
CA VAL A 69 -7.42 -13.94 3.39
C VAL A 69 -8.58 -13.33 2.60
N VAL A 70 -8.50 -13.32 1.26
CA VAL A 70 -9.59 -12.78 0.42
C VAL A 70 -10.82 -13.68 0.50
N THR A 71 -10.64 -15.00 0.54
CA THR A 71 -11.75 -15.95 0.68
C THR A 71 -12.46 -15.78 2.03
N ASP A 72 -11.71 -15.64 3.14
CA ASP A 72 -12.29 -15.39 4.47
C ASP A 72 -13.11 -14.10 4.49
N ILE A 73 -12.55 -13.00 3.95
CA ILE A 73 -13.26 -11.72 3.87
C ILE A 73 -14.53 -11.84 3.03
N ALA A 74 -14.47 -12.55 1.90
CA ALA A 74 -15.63 -12.77 1.05
C ALA A 74 -16.73 -13.59 1.76
N GLN A 75 -16.37 -14.59 2.57
CA GLN A 75 -17.32 -15.39 3.35
C GLN A 75 -17.98 -14.57 4.46
N ARG A 76 -17.22 -13.73 5.15
CA ARG A 76 -17.69 -12.97 6.32
C ARG A 76 -18.45 -11.70 5.97
N PHE A 77 -18.01 -10.99 4.94
CA PHE A 77 -18.57 -9.69 4.58
C PHE A 77 -19.28 -9.70 3.23
N GLY A 78 -19.11 -10.73 2.40
CA GLY A 78 -19.70 -10.85 1.08
C GLY A 78 -19.09 -9.94 0.02
N ARG A 79 -18.15 -9.07 0.40
CA ARG A 79 -17.60 -8.03 -0.49
C ARG A 79 -16.22 -7.52 -0.06
N VAL A 80 -15.50 -6.93 -1.02
CA VAL A 80 -14.35 -6.06 -0.80
C VAL A 80 -14.55 -4.81 -1.66
N ASP A 81 -14.65 -3.64 -1.07
CA ASP A 81 -14.85 -2.38 -1.79
C ASP A 81 -13.55 -1.68 -2.13
N ILE A 82 -12.57 -1.81 -1.25
CA ILE A 82 -11.27 -1.16 -1.36
C ILE A 82 -10.18 -2.19 -1.05
N LEU A 83 -9.18 -2.25 -1.94
CA LEU A 83 -7.91 -2.92 -1.69
C LEU A 83 -6.80 -1.89 -1.69
N ALA A 84 -6.11 -1.71 -0.55
CA ALA A 84 -4.89 -0.91 -0.46
C ALA A 84 -3.67 -1.83 -0.31
N ASN A 85 -2.92 -2.00 -1.38
CA ASN A 85 -1.68 -2.77 -1.41
C ASN A 85 -0.52 -1.90 -0.91
N ILE A 86 -0.23 -1.94 0.39
CA ILE A 86 0.81 -1.13 1.03
C ILE A 86 1.99 -2.01 1.49
N ALA A 87 1.77 -3.30 1.73
CA ALA A 87 2.82 -4.23 2.10
C ALA A 87 4.03 -4.14 1.17
N GLY A 88 5.22 -4.05 1.75
CA GLY A 88 6.46 -4.00 0.98
C GLY A 88 7.57 -3.20 1.66
N GLY A 89 8.68 -3.07 0.96
CA GLY A 89 9.82 -2.30 1.43
C GLY A 89 11.09 -2.54 0.64
N SER A 90 12.09 -1.68 0.87
CA SER A 90 13.39 -1.75 0.18
C SER A 90 14.31 -2.86 0.70
N PHE A 91 14.17 -3.29 1.95
CA PHE A 91 14.94 -4.30 2.68
C PHE A 91 16.46 -4.13 2.64
N TYR A 92 17.06 -3.94 1.48
CA TYR A 92 18.51 -3.93 1.24
C TYR A 92 18.97 -2.62 0.60
N THR A 93 20.23 -2.27 0.89
CA THR A 93 20.94 -1.12 0.29
C THR A 93 22.32 -1.61 -0.10
N LYS A 94 22.51 -2.01 -1.38
CA LYS A 94 23.71 -2.65 -1.92
C LYS A 94 23.96 -2.23 -3.36
N ARG A 95 25.20 -2.35 -3.83
CA ARG A 95 25.54 -2.27 -5.26
C ARG A 95 24.94 -3.46 -6.00
N ILE A 96 24.75 -3.33 -7.30
CA ILE A 96 24.09 -4.39 -8.11
C ILE A 96 24.87 -5.72 -8.08
N GLU A 97 26.19 -5.66 -8.09
CA GLU A 97 27.07 -6.83 -8.05
C GLU A 97 27.04 -7.58 -6.71
N ASP A 98 26.59 -6.92 -5.63
CA ASP A 98 26.54 -7.50 -4.28
C ASP A 98 25.19 -8.14 -3.95
N PHE A 99 24.17 -7.98 -4.82
CA PHE A 99 22.87 -8.60 -4.59
C PHE A 99 22.92 -10.11 -4.88
N THR A 100 22.53 -10.89 -3.91
CA THR A 100 22.24 -12.31 -4.15
C THR A 100 20.91 -12.46 -4.87
N TRP A 101 20.73 -13.59 -5.59
CA TRP A 101 19.44 -13.91 -6.21
C TRP A 101 18.30 -14.01 -5.18
N ALA A 102 18.57 -14.53 -4.00
CA ALA A 102 17.60 -14.65 -2.92
C ALA A 102 17.10 -13.27 -2.44
N GLU A 103 18.00 -12.31 -2.25
CA GLU A 103 17.65 -10.94 -1.85
C GLU A 103 16.87 -10.20 -2.94
N TRP A 104 17.30 -10.34 -4.21
CA TRP A 104 16.55 -9.83 -5.36
C TRP A 104 15.12 -10.39 -5.36
N LYS A 105 15.02 -11.73 -5.30
CA LYS A 105 13.75 -12.44 -5.31
C LYS A 105 12.83 -12.00 -4.15
N GLN A 106 13.37 -11.88 -2.95
CA GLN A 106 12.60 -11.42 -1.78
C GLN A 106 11.97 -10.04 -2.02
N VAL A 107 12.74 -9.08 -2.55
CA VAL A 107 12.25 -7.73 -2.82
C VAL A 107 11.16 -7.75 -3.90
N ILE A 108 11.38 -8.47 -4.99
CA ILE A 108 10.39 -8.60 -6.08
C ILE A 108 9.12 -9.31 -5.58
N ASP A 109 9.28 -10.42 -4.86
CA ASP A 109 8.17 -11.23 -4.38
C ASP A 109 7.28 -10.44 -3.41
N THR A 110 7.86 -9.74 -2.44
CA THR A 110 7.06 -9.00 -1.47
C THR A 110 6.39 -7.78 -2.09
N ASN A 111 7.10 -7.02 -2.95
CA ASN A 111 6.56 -5.78 -3.49
C ASN A 111 5.66 -6.02 -4.72
N LEU A 112 6.19 -6.59 -5.81
CA LEU A 112 5.50 -6.70 -7.09
C LEU A 112 4.58 -7.93 -7.15
N LYS A 113 5.12 -9.12 -6.85
CA LYS A 113 4.31 -10.35 -6.86
C LYS A 113 3.21 -10.29 -5.81
N GLY A 114 3.49 -9.78 -4.61
CA GLY A 114 2.49 -9.63 -3.56
C GLY A 114 1.33 -8.72 -3.99
N THR A 115 1.64 -7.57 -4.59
CA THR A 115 0.63 -6.68 -5.17
C THR A 115 -0.21 -7.40 -6.25
N PHE A 116 0.45 -8.13 -7.16
CA PHE A 116 -0.24 -8.94 -8.17
C PHE A 116 -1.17 -9.98 -7.55
N LEU A 117 -0.68 -10.76 -6.58
CA LEU A 117 -1.46 -11.82 -5.95
C LEU A 117 -2.72 -11.28 -5.28
N MET A 118 -2.61 -10.20 -4.51
CA MET A 118 -3.76 -9.58 -3.87
C MET A 118 -4.77 -9.03 -4.89
N CYS A 119 -4.31 -8.35 -5.93
CA CYS A 119 -5.17 -7.87 -7.01
C CYS A 119 -5.88 -9.03 -7.71
N ARG A 120 -5.18 -10.12 -8.02
CA ARG A 120 -5.73 -11.31 -8.68
C ARG A 120 -6.87 -11.95 -7.89
N GLU A 121 -6.73 -12.02 -6.57
CA GLU A 121 -7.76 -12.65 -5.72
C GLU A 121 -8.95 -11.71 -5.47
N VAL A 122 -8.73 -10.38 -5.41
CA VAL A 122 -9.81 -9.42 -5.15
C VAL A 122 -10.58 -9.02 -6.42
N ALA A 123 -9.93 -8.96 -7.57
CA ALA A 123 -10.56 -8.50 -8.82
C ALA A 123 -11.86 -9.26 -9.17
N PRO A 124 -11.95 -10.60 -9.09
CA PRO A 124 -13.19 -11.32 -9.40
C PRO A 124 -14.36 -10.94 -8.48
N LEU A 125 -14.10 -10.63 -7.21
CA LEU A 125 -15.13 -10.16 -6.28
C LEU A 125 -15.64 -8.78 -6.70
N MET A 126 -14.74 -7.85 -6.97
CA MET A 126 -15.08 -6.49 -7.41
C MET A 126 -15.79 -6.51 -8.76
N GLN A 127 -15.40 -7.40 -9.69
CA GLN A 127 -16.08 -7.59 -10.99
C GLN A 127 -17.53 -8.07 -10.81
N LYS A 128 -17.76 -9.02 -9.90
CA LYS A 128 -19.11 -9.46 -9.54
C LYS A 128 -19.93 -8.35 -8.90
N GLN A 129 -19.29 -7.48 -8.11
CA GLN A 129 -19.92 -6.31 -7.48
C GLN A 129 -20.20 -5.17 -8.47
N LYS A 130 -19.54 -5.16 -9.65
CA LYS A 130 -19.51 -4.03 -10.60
C LYS A 130 -19.03 -2.72 -9.95
N SER A 131 -18.17 -2.85 -8.97
CA SER A 131 -17.62 -1.71 -8.21
C SER A 131 -16.40 -2.13 -7.42
N GLY A 132 -15.38 -1.27 -7.36
CA GLY A 132 -14.19 -1.48 -6.55
C GLY A 132 -13.16 -0.35 -6.69
N ARG A 133 -12.25 -0.26 -5.73
CA ARG A 133 -11.09 0.64 -5.77
C ARG A 133 -9.87 -0.13 -5.35
N ILE A 134 -8.86 -0.17 -6.22
CA ILE A 134 -7.56 -0.78 -5.95
C ILE A 134 -6.52 0.34 -5.91
N LEU A 135 -5.79 0.42 -4.81
CA LEU A 135 -4.75 1.43 -4.57
C LEU A 135 -3.43 0.70 -4.36
N ASN A 136 -2.54 0.80 -5.32
CA ASN A 136 -1.23 0.16 -5.27
C ASN A 136 -0.16 1.15 -4.81
N THR A 137 0.81 0.69 -4.02
CA THR A 137 1.89 1.51 -3.50
C THR A 137 3.15 1.33 -4.33
N ALA A 138 3.49 2.33 -5.14
CA ALA A 138 4.79 2.44 -5.78
C ALA A 138 5.83 3.11 -4.85
N SER A 139 6.66 3.95 -5.40
CA SER A 139 7.63 4.81 -4.72
C SER A 139 8.14 5.84 -5.71
N ASN A 140 8.66 6.97 -5.24
CA ASN A 140 9.49 7.85 -6.05
C ASN A 140 10.58 7.07 -6.80
N TYR A 141 11.22 6.11 -6.12
CA TYR A 141 12.27 5.29 -6.72
C TYR A 141 11.80 4.34 -7.84
N GLY A 142 10.51 4.13 -7.99
CA GLY A 142 9.93 3.46 -9.16
C GLY A 142 9.88 4.36 -10.40
N VAL A 143 10.03 5.67 -10.23
CA VAL A 143 10.04 6.67 -11.31
C VAL A 143 11.46 7.14 -11.62
N THR A 144 12.20 7.55 -10.58
CA THR A 144 13.53 8.13 -10.73
C THR A 144 14.67 7.12 -10.71
N GLY A 145 14.40 5.88 -10.26
CA GLY A 145 15.45 4.98 -9.82
C GLY A 145 16.04 5.42 -8.48
N SER A 146 16.91 4.60 -7.93
CA SER A 146 17.74 4.94 -6.76
C SER A 146 18.98 4.08 -6.75
N ALA A 147 20.15 4.69 -6.63
CA ALA A 147 21.38 3.95 -6.43
C ALA A 147 21.24 3.00 -5.23
N LEU A 148 21.88 1.84 -5.30
CA LEU A 148 21.93 0.81 -4.27
C LEU A 148 20.59 0.13 -3.96
N ARG A 149 19.53 0.32 -4.78
CA ARG A 149 18.17 -0.20 -4.57
C ARG A 149 17.56 -0.82 -5.82
N ALA A 150 18.38 -1.41 -6.68
CA ALA A 150 17.96 -1.91 -7.99
C ALA A 150 16.68 -2.78 -7.96
N PRO A 151 16.58 -3.84 -7.13
CA PRO A 151 15.37 -4.68 -7.12
C PRO A 151 14.12 -3.92 -6.63
N TYR A 152 14.30 -2.99 -5.69
CA TYR A 152 13.17 -2.19 -5.19
C TYR A 152 12.66 -1.21 -6.25
N SER A 153 13.56 -0.48 -6.92
CA SER A 153 13.20 0.42 -8.01
C SER A 153 12.50 -0.32 -9.15
N ALA A 154 13.03 -1.50 -9.54
CA ALA A 154 12.41 -2.36 -10.55
C ALA A 154 11.00 -2.81 -10.15
N ALA A 155 10.82 -3.29 -8.90
CA ALA A 155 9.53 -3.72 -8.40
C ALA A 155 8.50 -2.56 -8.40
N LYS A 156 8.92 -1.37 -7.94
CA LYS A 156 8.03 -0.21 -7.85
C LYS A 156 7.70 0.39 -9.22
N ALA A 157 8.60 0.34 -10.19
CA ALA A 157 8.32 0.65 -11.59
C ALA A 157 7.34 -0.36 -12.20
N GLY A 158 7.53 -1.65 -11.92
CA GLY A 158 6.62 -2.72 -12.34
C GLY A 158 5.20 -2.50 -11.81
N ILE A 159 5.03 -2.06 -10.55
CA ILE A 159 3.72 -1.74 -9.97
C ILE A 159 3.04 -0.60 -10.75
N ILE A 160 3.78 0.43 -11.18
CA ILE A 160 3.22 1.56 -11.96
C ILE A 160 2.65 1.05 -13.29
N ALA A 161 3.42 0.26 -14.03
CA ALA A 161 2.98 -0.32 -15.31
C ALA A 161 1.80 -1.30 -15.11
N PHE A 162 1.90 -2.20 -14.12
CA PHE A 162 0.84 -3.15 -13.75
C PHE A 162 -0.48 -2.45 -13.43
N THR A 163 -0.43 -1.36 -12.65
CA THR A 163 -1.62 -0.56 -12.31
C THR A 163 -2.31 0.00 -13.54
N LYS A 164 -1.55 0.54 -14.50
CA LYS A 164 -2.11 1.07 -15.75
C LYS A 164 -2.82 -0.02 -16.56
N THR A 165 -2.20 -1.19 -16.69
CA THR A 165 -2.81 -2.34 -17.37
C THR A 165 -4.10 -2.77 -16.67
N LEU A 166 -4.03 -2.97 -15.36
CA LEU A 166 -5.18 -3.43 -14.58
C LEU A 166 -6.34 -2.41 -14.58
N ALA A 167 -6.03 -1.11 -14.63
CA ALA A 167 -7.03 -0.07 -14.76
C ALA A 167 -7.81 -0.18 -16.09
N LEU A 168 -7.14 -0.49 -17.21
CA LEU A 168 -7.79 -0.70 -18.49
C LEU A 168 -8.66 -1.97 -18.50
N GLU A 169 -8.17 -3.06 -17.91
CA GLU A 169 -8.87 -4.33 -17.84
C GLU A 169 -10.15 -4.26 -16.99
N LEU A 170 -10.11 -3.53 -15.87
CA LEU A 170 -11.19 -3.53 -14.88
C LEU A 170 -12.15 -2.34 -14.99
N ALA A 171 -11.82 -1.31 -15.78
CA ALA A 171 -12.68 -0.15 -15.96
C ALA A 171 -14.10 -0.51 -16.49
N PRO A 172 -14.29 -1.47 -17.44
CA PRO A 172 -15.62 -1.89 -17.88
C PRO A 172 -16.50 -2.44 -16.76
N ASP A 173 -15.90 -2.90 -15.67
CA ASP A 173 -16.61 -3.41 -14.50
C ASP A 173 -16.82 -2.36 -13.40
N GLY A 174 -16.54 -1.08 -13.68
CA GLY A 174 -16.70 0.01 -12.71
C GLY A 174 -15.64 0.01 -11.62
N ILE A 175 -14.50 -0.64 -11.84
CA ILE A 175 -13.39 -0.73 -10.87
C ILE A 175 -12.30 0.26 -11.26
N ARG A 176 -11.85 1.06 -10.29
CA ARG A 176 -10.77 2.01 -10.47
C ARG A 176 -9.48 1.49 -9.85
N VAL A 177 -8.38 1.64 -10.55
CA VAL A 177 -7.05 1.18 -10.08
C VAL A 177 -6.06 2.33 -10.22
N ASN A 178 -5.48 2.76 -9.11
CA ASN A 178 -4.51 3.87 -9.08
C ASN A 178 -3.27 3.52 -8.26
N THR A 179 -2.21 4.26 -8.49
CA THR A 179 -0.93 4.11 -7.80
C THR A 179 -0.62 5.35 -6.97
N VAL A 180 -0.21 5.15 -5.73
CA VAL A 180 0.40 6.18 -4.89
C VAL A 180 1.91 5.95 -4.85
N ALA A 181 2.70 6.99 -5.07
CA ALA A 181 4.17 6.98 -4.98
C ALA A 181 4.64 7.87 -3.81
N PRO A 182 4.87 7.28 -2.64
CA PRO A 182 5.45 8.01 -1.52
C PRO A 182 6.87 8.49 -1.82
N GLY A 183 7.19 9.67 -1.31
CA GLY A 183 8.57 10.14 -1.10
C GLY A 183 9.15 9.66 0.23
N PRO A 184 10.22 10.31 0.71
CA PRO A 184 10.74 10.08 2.05
C PRO A 184 9.65 10.33 3.09
N THR A 185 9.25 9.25 3.79
CA THR A 185 8.16 9.26 4.77
C THR A 185 8.66 8.74 6.11
N ASP A 186 8.30 9.42 7.19
CA ASP A 186 8.73 9.11 8.55
C ASP A 186 7.89 7.98 9.14
N THR A 187 8.22 6.76 8.74
CA THR A 187 7.64 5.55 9.32
C THR A 187 8.49 5.01 10.46
N PRO A 188 7.94 4.29 11.44
CA PRO A 188 8.71 3.72 12.55
C PRO A 188 9.95 2.95 12.08
N ARG A 189 9.81 2.10 11.07
CA ARG A 189 10.92 1.33 10.49
C ARG A 189 12.07 2.19 9.94
N VAL A 190 11.78 3.40 9.50
CA VAL A 190 12.81 4.35 9.04
C VAL A 190 13.42 5.09 10.23
N MET A 191 12.58 5.46 11.19
CA MET A 191 12.99 6.18 12.39
C MET A 191 13.86 5.34 13.35
N GLU A 192 13.77 4.02 13.28
CA GLU A 192 14.70 3.11 13.98
C GLU A 192 16.14 3.22 13.47
N LYS A 193 16.33 3.69 12.24
CA LYS A 193 17.66 3.75 11.57
C LYS A 193 18.28 5.13 11.55
N GLU A 194 17.52 6.17 11.81
CA GLU A 194 17.94 7.55 11.66
C GLU A 194 17.08 8.48 12.52
N THR A 195 17.72 9.42 13.25
CA THR A 195 16.96 10.38 14.08
C THR A 195 16.15 11.36 13.21
N PRO A 196 15.07 11.95 13.76
CA PRO A 196 14.29 12.97 13.06
C PRO A 196 15.13 14.12 12.52
N GLU A 197 16.10 14.58 13.31
CA GLU A 197 17.00 15.69 12.97
C GLU A 197 17.93 15.33 11.82
N ALA A 198 18.54 14.14 11.83
CA ALA A 198 19.41 13.66 10.77
C ALA A 198 18.63 13.48 9.46
N ARG A 199 17.37 12.98 9.53
CA ARG A 199 16.49 12.90 8.37
C ARG A 199 16.12 14.27 7.84
N GLN A 200 15.72 15.19 8.72
CA GLN A 200 15.38 16.55 8.32
C GLN A 200 16.56 17.22 7.63
N GLN A 201 17.75 17.13 8.19
CA GLN A 201 18.98 17.68 7.61
C GLN A 201 19.27 17.09 6.22
N ARG A 202 19.11 15.75 6.06
CA ARG A 202 19.37 15.07 4.79
C ARG A 202 18.38 15.44 3.69
N TRP A 203 17.12 15.67 4.02
CA TRP A 203 16.06 15.84 3.03
C TRP A 203 15.59 17.29 2.86
N SER A 204 15.84 18.20 3.82
CA SER A 204 15.33 19.57 3.80
C SER A 204 15.72 20.38 2.57
N SER A 205 16.92 20.14 2.03
CA SER A 205 17.41 20.83 0.81
C SER A 205 16.90 20.18 -0.48
N SER A 206 16.47 18.93 -0.43
CA SER A 206 16.07 18.16 -1.63
C SER A 206 14.55 18.14 -1.83
N ILE A 207 13.76 18.29 -0.76
CA ILE A 207 12.31 18.29 -0.81
C ILE A 207 11.82 19.74 -0.88
N PRO A 208 11.15 20.17 -1.97
CA PRO A 208 10.68 21.56 -2.11
C PRO A 208 9.81 22.06 -0.95
N LEU A 209 8.97 21.20 -0.35
CA LEU A 209 8.19 21.58 0.85
C LEU A 209 9.02 21.61 2.15
N GLY A 210 10.34 21.38 2.09
CA GLY A 210 11.27 21.50 3.21
C GLY A 210 11.12 20.46 4.32
N ARG A 211 10.28 19.43 4.13
CA ARG A 211 10.05 18.37 5.13
C ARG A 211 9.83 17.01 4.49
N THR A 212 10.13 15.96 5.22
CA THR A 212 9.69 14.60 4.91
C THR A 212 8.16 14.47 5.06
N GLY A 213 7.58 13.50 4.37
CA GLY A 213 6.17 13.14 4.54
C GLY A 213 5.92 12.43 5.87
N LYS A 214 4.71 12.55 6.38
CA LYS A 214 4.20 11.72 7.48
C LYS A 214 3.27 10.64 6.92
N PRO A 215 3.09 9.50 7.61
CA PRO A 215 2.11 8.49 7.21
C PRO A 215 0.71 9.07 6.98
N GLU A 216 0.31 10.08 7.77
CA GLU A 216 -0.99 10.75 7.67
C GLU A 216 -1.14 11.55 6.37
N ASP A 217 -0.06 12.16 5.84
CA ASP A 217 -0.09 12.85 4.54
C ASP A 217 -0.49 11.86 3.43
N LEU A 218 0.01 10.61 3.50
CA LEU A 218 -0.33 9.55 2.56
C LEU A 218 -1.76 9.06 2.78
N ALA A 219 -2.18 8.89 4.03
CA ALA A 219 -3.49 8.36 4.37
C ALA A 219 -4.64 9.22 3.79
N GLU A 220 -4.50 10.55 3.77
CA GLU A 220 -5.47 11.44 3.16
C GLU A 220 -5.56 11.22 1.64
N LEU A 221 -4.44 11.04 0.94
CA LEU A 221 -4.45 10.75 -0.49
C LEU A 221 -5.08 9.38 -0.79
N TYR A 222 -4.74 8.34 -0.01
CA TYR A 222 -5.40 7.04 -0.14
C TYR A 222 -6.90 7.15 0.06
N TYR A 223 -7.34 7.86 1.08
CA TYR A 223 -8.77 8.08 1.34
C TYR A 223 -9.44 8.83 0.19
N PHE A 224 -8.89 9.96 -0.27
CA PHE A 224 -9.42 10.71 -1.41
C PHE A 224 -9.65 9.83 -2.62
N LEU A 225 -8.71 8.96 -2.95
CA LEU A 225 -8.82 8.06 -4.10
C LEU A 225 -9.93 7.00 -3.97
N THR A 226 -10.51 6.83 -2.77
CA THR A 226 -11.67 5.94 -2.57
C THR A 226 -13.01 6.66 -2.69
N THR A 227 -13.02 7.97 -2.61
CA THR A 227 -14.25 8.79 -2.53
C THR A 227 -14.89 9.04 -3.90
N PRO A 228 -16.15 9.49 -3.94
CA PRO A 228 -16.84 9.87 -5.18
C PRO A 228 -16.15 11.01 -5.93
N GLU A 229 -15.47 11.93 -5.23
CA GLU A 229 -14.77 13.08 -5.82
C GLU A 229 -13.64 12.64 -6.76
N SER A 230 -13.14 11.41 -6.60
CA SER A 230 -12.13 10.81 -7.48
C SER A 230 -12.73 9.89 -8.56
N ALA A 231 -14.05 9.95 -8.82
CA ALA A 231 -14.75 8.98 -9.69
C ALA A 231 -14.19 8.89 -11.12
N ALA A 232 -13.65 9.97 -11.66
CA ALA A 232 -13.04 10.01 -13.00
C ALA A 232 -11.55 9.61 -13.02
N ILE A 233 -10.99 9.17 -11.89
CA ILE A 233 -9.56 8.91 -11.73
C ILE A 233 -9.30 7.41 -11.73
N THR A 234 -8.65 6.89 -12.78
CA THR A 234 -8.15 5.51 -12.86
C THR A 234 -6.88 5.45 -13.71
N GLY A 235 -6.00 4.49 -13.46
CA GLY A 235 -4.72 4.29 -14.16
C GLY A 235 -3.65 5.33 -13.82
N GLN A 236 -3.87 6.20 -12.83
CA GLN A 236 -3.00 7.32 -12.54
C GLN A 236 -1.94 7.00 -11.49
N LEU A 237 -0.84 7.73 -11.58
CA LEU A 237 0.24 7.75 -10.59
C LEU A 237 0.19 9.07 -9.82
N PHE A 238 0.01 9.00 -8.52
CA PHE A 238 -0.01 10.15 -7.63
C PHE A 238 1.24 10.19 -6.77
N HIS A 239 2.02 11.24 -6.91
CA HIS A 239 3.15 11.51 -6.04
C HIS A 239 2.68 12.20 -4.75
N CYS A 240 3.10 11.66 -3.61
CA CYS A 240 2.98 12.31 -2.31
C CYS A 240 4.38 12.38 -1.68
N ASN A 241 5.16 13.37 -2.12
CA ASN A 241 6.62 13.39 -1.93
C ASN A 241 7.19 14.80 -1.64
N GLY A 242 6.32 15.78 -1.38
CA GLY A 242 6.72 17.15 -1.11
C GLY A 242 7.36 17.89 -2.30
N GLY A 243 7.16 17.40 -3.53
CA GLY A 243 7.73 17.98 -4.75
C GLY A 243 9.09 17.39 -5.13
N LEU A 244 9.55 16.34 -4.47
CA LEU A 244 10.80 15.65 -4.82
C LEU A 244 10.62 14.91 -6.16
N LEU A 245 11.34 15.36 -7.19
CA LEU A 245 11.34 14.83 -8.56
C LEU A 245 12.66 14.12 -8.89
#